data_a0e83a25abf6feddf33171081a468c40
#
_entry.id   a0e83a25abf6feddf33171081a468c40
#
_cell.length_a   1.000
_cell.length_b   1.000
_cell.length_c   1.000
_cell.angle_alpha   90.00
_cell.angle_beta   90.00
_cell.angle_gamma   90.00
#
_symmetry.space_group_name_H-M   'P 1'
#
loop_
_entity.id
_entity.type
_entity.pdbx_description
1 polymer ?
#
loop_
_entity_poly.entity_id
_entity_poly.type
_entity_poly.pdbx_seq_one_letter_code
_entity_poly.pdbx_strand_id
1 'polypeptide(L)'
;MLVTERGLSHAAHEHPDRSPRSRVSDKLFSKALADSLGVRVPAELQVWPDLDRIELGSLPDEFVIKSVGGASSRGVFPLRRVAGEYRLISTGDVTTLDEIRTRIRAYMEQDTARPSYDRIRPPFYAEEFVQDLSDSSEIPVDVKVYTFYGRVGQVLLRRVARHGERSGVGYRYLGADGNDLGDVSTGRESDPTIPVPDRFEETIATAERISRATGLAFVRVDLYQTRNGVVFGELTPCPGEPQHYTDDHDLLLGRFWQEAQLRLDADVANGLAIGFDLPVDTRKTGSHRQPSHVLRNPGLS
;
A
#
# COMPACT_ATOMS: atom_id res chain seq x y z
N MET A 1 16.58 12.18 1.59
CA MET A 1 15.97 11.00 0.95
C MET A 1 14.65 11.30 0.23
N LEU A 2 13.60 11.73 0.87
CA LEU A 2 12.26 11.91 0.24
C LEU A 2 12.24 12.90 -0.94
N VAL A 3 13.09 13.93 -0.93
CA VAL A 3 13.21 14.87 -2.06
C VAL A 3 13.75 14.15 -3.31
N THR A 4 14.77 13.30 -3.14
CA THR A 4 15.34 12.49 -4.23
C THR A 4 14.29 11.52 -4.79
N GLU A 5 13.57 10.81 -3.90
CA GLU A 5 12.50 9.89 -4.30
C GLU A 5 11.39 10.59 -5.10
N ARG A 6 11.06 11.81 -4.73
CA ARG A 6 10.08 12.63 -5.44
C ARG A 6 10.55 13.00 -6.86
N GLY A 7 11.82 13.41 -6.99
CA GLY A 7 12.43 13.69 -8.29
C GLY A 7 12.47 12.46 -9.19
N LEU A 8 12.89 11.31 -8.64
CA LEU A 8 12.93 10.05 -9.37
C LEU A 8 11.52 9.57 -9.78
N SER A 9 10.50 9.80 -8.95
CA SER A 9 9.13 9.45 -9.30
C SER A 9 8.57 10.33 -10.40
N HIS A 10 8.89 11.63 -10.42
CA HIS A 10 8.54 12.50 -11.54
C HIS A 10 9.16 12.03 -12.85
N ALA A 11 10.47 11.81 -12.87
CA ALA A 11 11.20 11.33 -14.05
C ALA A 11 10.67 9.97 -14.56
N ALA A 12 10.28 9.08 -13.63
CA ALA A 12 9.71 7.78 -13.96
C ALA A 12 8.38 7.88 -14.70
N HIS A 13 7.56 8.91 -14.41
CA HIS A 13 6.25 9.08 -15.03
C HIS A 13 6.28 9.77 -16.39
N GLU A 14 7.41 10.39 -16.75
CA GLU A 14 7.66 10.83 -18.13
C GLU A 14 7.90 9.64 -19.06
N HIS A 15 8.38 8.50 -18.52
CA HIS A 15 8.62 7.26 -19.26
C HIS A 15 8.07 6.04 -18.52
N PRO A 16 6.73 5.90 -18.40
CA PRO A 16 6.09 4.90 -17.51
C PRO A 16 6.47 3.46 -17.86
N ASP A 17 6.64 3.15 -19.13
CA ASP A 17 6.95 1.78 -19.60
C ASP A 17 8.39 1.34 -19.27
N ARG A 18 9.24 2.23 -18.80
CA ARG A 18 10.66 1.99 -18.56
C ARG A 18 11.06 2.05 -17.09
N SER A 19 10.12 2.33 -16.21
CA SER A 19 10.43 2.54 -14.81
C SER A 19 9.72 1.56 -13.87
N PRO A 20 10.46 0.84 -13.01
CA PRO A 20 9.87 0.04 -11.94
C PRO A 20 8.92 0.84 -11.03
N ARG A 21 9.21 2.15 -10.82
CA ARG A 21 8.38 3.03 -9.98
C ARG A 21 6.97 3.20 -10.51
N SER A 22 6.82 3.39 -11.82
CA SER A 22 5.50 3.54 -12.44
C SER A 22 4.66 2.29 -12.31
N ARG A 23 5.27 1.12 -12.47
CA ARG A 23 4.59 -0.18 -12.30
C ARG A 23 4.20 -0.41 -10.84
N VAL A 24 5.11 -0.15 -9.90
CA VAL A 24 4.86 -0.30 -8.46
C VAL A 24 3.77 0.65 -7.96
N SER A 25 3.59 1.81 -8.60
CA SER A 25 2.49 2.74 -8.28
C SER A 25 1.12 2.26 -8.77
N ASP A 26 1.06 1.26 -9.64
CA ASP A 26 -0.20 0.64 -10.07
C ASP A 26 -0.65 -0.40 -9.04
N LYS A 27 -1.86 -0.19 -8.47
CA LYS A 27 -2.36 -1.01 -7.36
C LYS A 27 -2.65 -2.46 -7.76
N LEU A 28 -3.09 -2.71 -8.99
CA LEU A 28 -3.33 -4.09 -9.45
C LEU A 28 -2.01 -4.81 -9.71
N PHE A 29 -1.03 -4.12 -10.29
CA PHE A 29 0.31 -4.68 -10.46
C PHE A 29 0.96 -5.00 -9.11
N SER A 30 0.92 -4.07 -8.15
CA SER A 30 1.55 -4.27 -6.84
C SER A 30 0.88 -5.39 -6.04
N LYS A 31 -0.45 -5.57 -6.16
CA LYS A 31 -1.17 -6.73 -5.60
C LYS A 31 -0.70 -8.04 -6.25
N ALA A 32 -0.63 -8.09 -7.58
CA ALA A 32 -0.18 -9.29 -8.28
C ALA A 32 1.28 -9.64 -7.94
N LEU A 33 2.15 -8.64 -7.74
CA LEU A 33 3.51 -8.84 -7.25
C LEU A 33 3.50 -9.45 -5.84
N ALA A 34 2.74 -8.89 -4.90
CA ALA A 34 2.64 -9.42 -3.54
C ALA A 34 2.10 -10.85 -3.51
N ASP A 35 1.05 -11.15 -4.29
CA ASP A 35 0.48 -12.48 -4.43
C ASP A 35 1.50 -13.49 -4.99
N SER A 36 2.28 -13.10 -5.99
CA SER A 36 3.33 -13.95 -6.57
C SER A 36 4.43 -14.33 -5.57
N LEU A 37 4.59 -13.55 -4.52
CA LEU A 37 5.49 -13.81 -3.40
C LEU A 37 4.82 -14.62 -2.27
N GLY A 38 3.57 -15.06 -2.45
CA GLY A 38 2.82 -15.80 -1.43
C GLY A 38 2.35 -14.91 -0.27
N VAL A 39 2.24 -13.61 -0.48
CA VAL A 39 1.64 -12.68 0.49
C VAL A 39 0.14 -12.60 0.23
N ARG A 40 -0.66 -12.76 1.27
CA ARG A 40 -2.11 -12.60 1.15
C ARG A 40 -2.43 -11.19 0.66
N VAL A 41 -3.27 -11.09 -0.36
CA VAL A 41 -3.83 -9.83 -0.87
C VAL A 41 -5.35 -9.84 -0.69
N PRO A 42 -6.02 -8.69 -0.55
CA PRO A 42 -7.48 -8.63 -0.57
C PRO A 42 -8.00 -9.23 -1.90
N ALA A 43 -9.01 -10.10 -1.83
CA ALA A 43 -9.57 -10.71 -3.05
C ALA A 43 -10.10 -9.61 -3.99
N GLU A 44 -9.74 -9.68 -5.27
CA GLU A 44 -10.34 -8.86 -6.30
C GLU A 44 -11.72 -9.42 -6.65
N LEU A 45 -12.76 -8.62 -6.46
CA LEU A 45 -14.15 -9.04 -6.66
C LEU A 45 -14.62 -8.73 -8.08
N GLN A 46 -14.30 -7.53 -8.58
CA GLN A 46 -14.67 -7.10 -9.92
C GLN A 46 -13.78 -5.95 -10.40
N VAL A 47 -13.49 -5.89 -11.70
CA VAL A 47 -12.76 -4.80 -12.36
C VAL A 47 -13.63 -4.18 -13.45
N TRP A 48 -13.63 -2.85 -13.54
CA TRP A 48 -14.38 -2.08 -14.52
C TRP A 48 -13.44 -1.18 -15.34
N PRO A 49 -13.55 -1.19 -16.66
CA PRO A 49 -12.65 -0.43 -17.53
C PRO A 49 -12.83 1.08 -17.39
N ASP A 50 -14.00 1.54 -16.95
CA ASP A 50 -14.32 2.94 -16.75
C ASP A 50 -15.34 3.13 -15.61
N LEU A 51 -15.52 4.40 -15.20
CA LEU A 51 -16.37 4.78 -14.07
C LEU A 51 -17.85 4.45 -14.29
N ASP A 52 -18.34 4.55 -15.52
CA ASP A 52 -19.75 4.38 -15.84
C ASP A 52 -20.15 2.90 -15.87
N ARG A 53 -19.18 2.00 -15.95
CA ARG A 53 -19.37 0.54 -15.90
C ARG A 53 -19.41 -0.04 -14.49
N ILE A 54 -19.21 0.76 -13.44
CA ILE A 54 -19.29 0.26 -12.09
C ILE A 54 -20.70 -0.21 -11.77
N GLU A 55 -20.83 -1.46 -11.31
CA GLU A 55 -22.07 -2.09 -10.87
C GLU A 55 -21.85 -2.76 -9.51
N LEU A 56 -22.79 -2.55 -8.56
CA LEU A 56 -22.63 -3.01 -7.18
C LEU A 56 -23.50 -4.24 -6.85
N GLY A 57 -24.46 -4.57 -7.68
CA GLY A 57 -25.52 -5.56 -7.37
C GLY A 57 -25.01 -6.99 -7.11
N SER A 58 -23.89 -7.37 -7.75
CA SER A 58 -23.26 -8.71 -7.62
C SER A 58 -22.20 -8.80 -6.52
N LEU A 59 -21.87 -7.68 -5.87
CA LEU A 59 -20.84 -7.63 -4.84
C LEU A 59 -21.38 -8.14 -3.49
N PRO A 60 -20.52 -8.64 -2.60
CA PRO A 60 -20.89 -9.03 -1.23
C PRO A 60 -21.38 -7.81 -0.44
N ASP A 61 -21.80 -8.03 0.82
CA ASP A 61 -22.31 -6.93 1.63
C ASP A 61 -21.23 -5.94 2.07
N GLU A 62 -19.95 -6.37 2.14
CA GLU A 62 -18.83 -5.51 2.48
C GLU A 62 -17.76 -5.60 1.40
N PHE A 63 -17.34 -4.44 0.90
CA PHE A 63 -16.30 -4.34 -0.14
C PHE A 63 -15.71 -2.94 -0.18
N VAL A 64 -14.62 -2.79 -0.92
CA VAL A 64 -13.97 -1.48 -1.15
C VAL A 64 -13.91 -1.21 -2.64
N ILE A 65 -14.41 -0.06 -3.08
CA ILE A 65 -14.18 0.44 -4.45
C ILE A 65 -12.90 1.24 -4.47
N LYS A 66 -12.05 0.99 -5.46
CA LYS A 66 -10.78 1.69 -5.67
C LYS A 66 -10.53 2.01 -7.15
N SER A 67 -9.68 3.00 -7.38
CA SER A 67 -9.02 3.26 -8.66
C SER A 67 -7.61 2.65 -8.64
N VAL A 68 -7.06 2.24 -9.76
CA VAL A 68 -5.68 1.74 -9.85
C VAL A 68 -4.65 2.80 -9.49
N GLY A 69 -4.96 4.06 -9.72
CA GLY A 69 -4.16 5.21 -9.28
C GLY A 69 -4.76 5.91 -8.06
N GLY A 70 -4.29 7.11 -7.80
CA GLY A 70 -4.75 7.94 -6.68
C GLY A 70 -3.97 7.68 -5.38
N ALA A 71 -3.89 8.72 -4.55
CA ALA A 71 -3.21 8.72 -3.28
C ALA A 71 -4.07 9.37 -2.18
N SER A 72 -3.67 9.25 -0.93
CA SER A 72 -4.31 9.89 0.24
C SER A 72 -5.78 9.49 0.42
N SER A 73 -6.11 8.23 0.24
CA SER A 73 -7.46 7.66 0.34
C SER A 73 -8.49 8.27 -0.63
N ARG A 74 -8.07 9.11 -1.57
CA ARG A 74 -8.96 9.66 -2.61
C ARG A 74 -9.32 8.54 -3.58
N GLY A 75 -10.61 8.43 -3.90
CA GLY A 75 -11.12 7.36 -4.77
C GLY A 75 -11.15 5.98 -4.10
N VAL A 76 -11.09 5.92 -2.76
CA VAL A 76 -11.23 4.70 -1.98
C VAL A 76 -12.53 4.80 -1.17
N PHE A 77 -13.46 3.87 -1.41
CA PHE A 77 -14.78 3.85 -0.78
C PHE A 77 -15.04 2.48 -0.14
N PRO A 78 -14.74 2.33 1.17
CA PRO A 78 -15.17 1.16 1.93
C PRO A 78 -16.69 1.23 2.16
N LEU A 79 -17.40 0.21 1.70
CA LEU A 79 -18.87 0.17 1.68
C LEU A 79 -19.40 -1.06 2.40
N ARG A 80 -20.53 -0.86 3.08
CA ARG A 80 -21.36 -1.93 3.66
C ARG A 80 -22.78 -1.77 3.16
N ARG A 81 -23.42 -2.86 2.75
CA ARG A 81 -24.83 -2.91 2.39
C ARG A 81 -25.65 -3.29 3.62
N VAL A 82 -26.57 -2.42 4.01
CA VAL A 82 -27.47 -2.61 5.15
C VAL A 82 -28.91 -2.32 4.71
N ALA A 83 -29.80 -3.28 4.84
CA ALA A 83 -31.21 -3.15 4.44
C ALA A 83 -31.42 -2.66 2.99
N GLY A 84 -30.51 -3.02 2.08
CA GLY A 84 -30.56 -2.62 0.66
C GLY A 84 -29.90 -1.28 0.34
N GLU A 85 -29.47 -0.52 1.34
CA GLU A 85 -28.74 0.74 1.20
C GLU A 85 -27.23 0.52 1.33
N TYR A 86 -26.42 1.31 0.61
CA TYR A 86 -24.98 1.34 0.81
C TYR A 86 -24.61 2.42 1.83
N ARG A 87 -23.71 2.06 2.73
CA ARG A 87 -23.15 2.98 3.75
C ARG A 87 -21.63 2.99 3.67
N LEU A 88 -21.06 4.17 3.86
CA LEU A 88 -19.61 4.30 4.05
C LEU A 88 -19.25 3.69 5.41
N ILE A 89 -18.36 2.68 5.44
CA ILE A 89 -17.95 2.01 6.69
C ILE A 89 -17.32 3.01 7.66
N SER A 90 -16.62 4.01 7.13
CA SER A 90 -15.88 4.99 7.94
C SER A 90 -16.77 5.99 8.71
N THR A 91 -17.95 6.33 8.21
CA THR A 91 -18.83 7.37 8.79
C THR A 91 -20.21 6.85 9.11
N GLY A 92 -20.61 5.71 8.55
CA GLY A 92 -21.98 5.20 8.63
C GLY A 92 -22.97 5.92 7.70
N ASP A 93 -22.51 6.94 6.97
CA ASP A 93 -23.39 7.73 6.08
C ASP A 93 -23.92 6.89 4.93
N VAL A 94 -25.19 7.05 4.62
CA VAL A 94 -25.80 6.46 3.42
C VAL A 94 -25.21 7.12 2.19
N THR A 95 -24.90 6.33 1.17
CA THR A 95 -24.41 6.81 -0.12
C THR A 95 -24.98 5.99 -1.26
N THR A 96 -25.01 6.60 -2.43
CA THR A 96 -25.45 5.96 -3.67
C THR A 96 -24.27 5.78 -4.65
N LEU A 97 -24.45 4.89 -5.62
CA LEU A 97 -23.44 4.72 -6.69
C LEU A 97 -23.22 6.03 -7.45
N ASP A 98 -24.26 6.81 -7.69
CA ASP A 98 -24.14 8.07 -8.43
C ASP A 98 -23.40 9.15 -7.63
N GLU A 99 -23.56 9.18 -6.31
CA GLU A 99 -22.75 10.04 -5.44
C GLU A 99 -21.28 9.63 -5.43
N ILE A 100 -20.99 8.34 -5.40
CA ILE A 100 -19.61 7.81 -5.51
C ILE A 100 -19.01 8.22 -6.86
N ARG A 101 -19.72 8.02 -7.96
CA ARG A 101 -19.26 8.43 -9.30
C ARG A 101 -19.02 9.92 -9.38
N THR A 102 -19.92 10.74 -8.80
CA THR A 102 -19.78 12.20 -8.75
C THR A 102 -18.52 12.61 -7.99
N ARG A 103 -18.28 12.01 -6.83
CA ARG A 103 -17.04 12.26 -6.05
C ARG A 103 -15.79 11.87 -6.83
N ILE A 104 -15.80 10.72 -7.51
CA ILE A 104 -14.65 10.27 -8.31
C ILE A 104 -14.39 11.24 -9.47
N ARG A 105 -15.44 11.69 -10.21
CA ARG A 105 -15.29 12.68 -11.27
C ARG A 105 -14.69 13.98 -10.76
N ALA A 106 -15.20 14.50 -9.64
CA ALA A 106 -14.65 15.70 -9.02
C ALA A 106 -13.16 15.55 -8.64
N TYR A 107 -12.75 14.38 -8.15
CA TYR A 107 -11.34 14.10 -7.89
C TYR A 107 -10.51 14.02 -9.17
N MET A 108 -11.02 13.40 -10.24
CA MET A 108 -10.33 13.32 -11.54
C MET A 108 -10.13 14.72 -12.14
N GLU A 109 -11.12 15.61 -12.03
CA GLU A 109 -11.01 17.00 -12.45
C GLU A 109 -9.94 17.78 -11.66
N GLN A 110 -9.93 17.60 -10.34
CA GLN A 110 -8.92 18.22 -9.47
C GLN A 110 -7.50 17.69 -9.71
N ASP A 111 -7.39 16.46 -10.22
CA ASP A 111 -6.12 15.78 -10.41
C ASP A 111 -5.35 16.27 -11.64
N THR A 112 -5.93 17.09 -12.50
CA THR A 112 -5.26 17.61 -13.71
C THR A 112 -3.94 18.31 -13.42
N ALA A 113 -3.84 18.97 -12.26
CA ALA A 113 -2.62 19.66 -11.79
C ALA A 113 -1.67 18.74 -10.99
N ARG A 114 -2.01 17.45 -10.78
CA ARG A 114 -1.21 16.51 -9.99
C ARG A 114 -0.27 15.69 -10.86
N PRO A 115 0.84 15.19 -10.29
CA PRO A 115 1.66 14.16 -10.95
C PRO A 115 0.80 12.95 -11.35
N SER A 116 1.14 12.31 -12.46
CA SER A 116 0.31 11.23 -13.05
C SER A 116 0.10 10.03 -12.10
N TYR A 117 1.08 9.71 -11.25
CA TYR A 117 0.99 8.60 -10.28
C TYR A 117 0.00 8.87 -9.14
N ASP A 118 -0.28 10.13 -8.83
CA ASP A 118 -1.26 10.54 -7.79
C ASP A 118 -2.68 10.69 -8.34
N ARG A 119 -2.86 10.57 -9.68
CA ARG A 119 -4.16 10.78 -10.32
C ARG A 119 -5.06 9.56 -10.17
N ILE A 120 -6.32 9.83 -9.86
CA ILE A 120 -7.38 8.82 -9.97
C ILE A 120 -7.60 8.53 -11.45
N ARG A 121 -7.54 7.26 -11.84
CA ARG A 121 -7.65 6.81 -13.22
C ARG A 121 -8.20 5.39 -13.30
N PRO A 122 -8.84 5.03 -14.42
CA PRO A 122 -9.25 3.66 -14.65
C PRO A 122 -8.02 2.71 -14.83
N PRO A 123 -8.26 1.39 -14.72
CA PRO A 123 -9.53 0.78 -14.35
C PRO A 123 -9.93 1.05 -12.90
N PHE A 124 -11.23 0.91 -12.62
CA PHE A 124 -11.76 0.87 -11.25
C PHE A 124 -11.99 -0.58 -10.86
N TYR A 125 -11.94 -0.88 -9.56
CA TYR A 125 -12.16 -2.24 -9.10
C TYR A 125 -12.78 -2.28 -7.71
N ALA A 126 -13.45 -3.39 -7.42
CA ALA A 126 -13.88 -3.74 -6.08
C ALA A 126 -12.99 -4.83 -5.51
N GLU A 127 -12.67 -4.73 -4.24
CA GLU A 127 -11.94 -5.74 -3.50
C GLU A 127 -12.58 -6.04 -2.14
N GLU A 128 -12.17 -7.16 -1.58
CA GLU A 128 -12.51 -7.59 -0.22
C GLU A 128 -12.23 -6.47 0.79
N PHE A 129 -13.19 -6.20 1.68
CA PHE A 129 -12.94 -5.36 2.84
C PHE A 129 -12.16 -6.16 3.88
N VAL A 130 -10.93 -5.73 4.17
CA VAL A 130 -10.06 -6.38 5.16
C VAL A 130 -10.39 -5.87 6.54
N GLN A 131 -10.86 -6.77 7.42
CA GLN A 131 -11.06 -6.47 8.83
C GLN A 131 -9.76 -6.68 9.60
N ASP A 132 -9.38 -5.70 10.41
CA ASP A 132 -8.22 -5.78 11.29
C ASP A 132 -8.48 -6.63 12.55
N LEU A 133 -7.38 -7.03 13.20
CA LEU A 133 -7.40 -7.75 14.48
C LEU A 133 -7.92 -6.93 15.64
N SER A 134 -7.81 -5.62 15.60
CA SER A 134 -8.22 -4.76 16.70
C SER A 134 -9.75 -4.66 16.76
N ASP A 135 -10.38 -5.46 17.60
CA ASP A 135 -11.83 -5.45 17.88
C ASP A 135 -12.37 -4.08 18.39
N SER A 136 -11.49 -3.08 18.53
CA SER A 136 -11.82 -1.80 19.18
C SER A 136 -12.04 -0.62 18.25
N SER A 137 -11.68 -0.73 16.96
CA SER A 137 -11.94 0.34 16.00
C SER A 137 -12.43 -0.24 14.67
N GLU A 138 -13.44 0.39 14.07
CA GLU A 138 -13.92 0.03 12.72
C GLU A 138 -12.87 0.32 11.64
N ILE A 139 -11.83 1.11 11.98
CA ILE A 139 -10.75 1.48 11.06
C ILE A 139 -9.45 0.84 11.51
N PRO A 140 -8.85 0.00 10.67
CA PRO A 140 -7.56 -0.63 10.94
C PRO A 140 -6.46 0.39 11.21
N VAL A 141 -5.52 0.04 12.11
CA VAL A 141 -4.26 0.79 12.22
C VAL A 141 -3.46 0.57 10.94
N ASP A 142 -3.15 1.65 10.24
CA ASP A 142 -2.25 1.60 9.08
C ASP A 142 -0.83 1.26 9.55
N VAL A 143 -0.29 0.12 9.12
CA VAL A 143 1.09 -0.25 9.35
C VAL A 143 1.91 0.08 8.10
N LYS A 144 2.68 1.16 8.17
CA LYS A 144 3.44 1.71 7.05
C LYS A 144 4.93 1.43 7.24
N VAL A 145 5.43 0.42 6.52
CA VAL A 145 6.81 -0.03 6.66
C VAL A 145 7.69 0.66 5.62
N TYR A 146 8.64 1.47 6.08
CA TYR A 146 9.60 2.16 5.22
C TYR A 146 10.79 1.24 4.96
N THR A 147 10.85 0.73 3.75
CA THR A 147 11.81 -0.32 3.37
C THR A 147 12.86 0.19 2.39
N PHE A 148 14.05 -0.32 2.54
CA PHE A 148 15.25 0.08 1.79
C PHE A 148 15.90 -1.17 1.17
N TYR A 149 15.38 -1.60 0.02
CA TYR A 149 15.80 -2.79 -0.73
C TYR A 149 16.04 -4.00 0.18
N GLY A 150 14.95 -4.49 0.79
CA GLY A 150 14.94 -5.65 1.66
C GLY A 150 15.39 -5.40 3.10
N ARG A 151 15.50 -4.15 3.54
CA ARG A 151 15.71 -3.78 4.94
C ARG A 151 14.70 -2.77 5.41
N VAL A 152 14.20 -2.91 6.63
CA VAL A 152 13.32 -1.93 7.25
C VAL A 152 14.16 -0.85 7.94
N GLY A 153 13.86 0.43 7.64
CA GLY A 153 14.47 1.57 8.32
C GLY A 153 13.58 2.12 9.45
N GLN A 154 12.27 2.12 9.23
CA GLN A 154 11.28 2.47 10.25
C GLN A 154 9.91 1.89 9.93
N VAL A 155 9.07 1.76 10.95
CA VAL A 155 7.64 1.47 10.83
C VAL A 155 6.86 2.66 11.38
N LEU A 156 5.96 3.19 10.58
CA LEU A 156 5.00 4.21 11.01
C LEU A 156 3.64 3.56 11.25
N LEU A 157 3.19 3.54 12.47
CA LEU A 157 1.82 3.21 12.83
C LEU A 157 0.98 4.48 12.77
N ARG A 158 -0.14 4.41 12.06
CA ARG A 158 -1.06 5.53 11.92
C ARG A 158 -2.46 5.10 12.32
N ARG A 159 -2.98 5.69 13.40
CA ARG A 159 -4.35 5.50 13.85
C ARG A 159 -5.18 6.71 13.43
N VAL A 160 -6.31 6.49 12.78
CA VAL A 160 -7.26 7.53 12.39
C VAL A 160 -8.59 7.30 13.11
N ALA A 161 -9.20 8.38 13.60
CA ALA A 161 -10.51 8.29 14.21
C ALA A 161 -11.62 8.10 13.17
N ARG A 162 -11.44 8.71 11.97
CA ARG A 162 -12.35 8.60 10.83
C ARG A 162 -11.59 8.60 9.51
N HIS A 163 -12.02 7.75 8.58
CA HIS A 163 -11.40 7.65 7.26
C HIS A 163 -11.52 8.97 6.48
N GLY A 164 -10.39 9.47 5.96
CA GLY A 164 -10.34 10.72 5.19
C GLY A 164 -10.23 12.00 6.03
N GLU A 165 -10.36 11.94 7.36
CA GLU A 165 -10.12 13.08 8.23
C GLU A 165 -8.64 13.23 8.59
N ARG A 166 -8.19 14.48 8.70
CA ARG A 166 -6.81 14.81 9.10
C ARG A 166 -6.69 15.18 10.59
N SER A 167 -7.81 15.44 11.25
CA SER A 167 -7.87 15.72 12.69
C SER A 167 -7.94 14.44 13.50
N GLY A 168 -7.29 14.42 14.67
CA GLY A 168 -7.30 13.26 15.57
C GLY A 168 -6.52 12.04 15.05
N VAL A 169 -5.52 12.27 14.21
CA VAL A 169 -4.63 11.21 13.72
C VAL A 169 -3.48 11.03 14.71
N GLY A 170 -3.35 9.82 15.28
CA GLY A 170 -2.20 9.42 16.07
C GLY A 170 -1.10 8.79 15.20
N TYR A 171 0.14 9.02 15.58
CA TYR A 171 1.33 8.49 14.90
C TYR A 171 2.25 7.84 15.92
N ARG A 172 2.83 6.70 15.61
CA ARG A 172 3.89 6.08 16.40
C ARG A 172 4.98 5.56 15.48
N TYR A 173 6.23 5.80 15.84
CA TYR A 173 7.39 5.40 15.05
C TYR A 173 8.14 4.29 15.76
N LEU A 174 8.38 3.17 15.05
CA LEU A 174 9.08 2.01 15.58
C LEU A 174 10.29 1.69 14.71
N GLY A 175 11.33 1.14 15.33
CA GLY A 175 12.42 0.47 14.64
C GLY A 175 11.99 -0.88 14.05
N ALA A 176 12.87 -1.50 13.27
CA ALA A 176 12.64 -2.85 12.73
C ALA A 176 12.52 -3.94 13.81
N ASP A 177 13.04 -3.67 14.99
CA ASP A 177 12.99 -4.51 16.20
C ASP A 177 11.75 -4.26 17.09
N GLY A 178 10.85 -3.35 16.66
CA GLY A 178 9.65 -2.98 17.40
C GLY A 178 9.88 -1.96 18.54
N ASN A 179 11.11 -1.53 18.76
CA ASN A 179 11.42 -0.50 19.75
C ASN A 179 10.85 0.86 19.32
N ASP A 180 10.34 1.63 20.28
CA ASP A 180 9.81 2.96 20.05
C ASP A 180 10.95 3.93 19.71
N LEU A 181 10.81 4.67 18.62
CA LEU A 181 11.77 5.68 18.18
C LEU A 181 11.48 7.06 18.76
N GLY A 182 10.34 7.24 19.45
CA GLY A 182 9.92 8.51 20.01
C GLY A 182 9.58 9.57 18.96
N ASP A 183 9.84 10.84 19.29
CA ASP A 183 9.49 12.01 18.47
C ASP A 183 10.52 12.26 17.36
N VAL A 184 10.63 11.33 16.43
CA VAL A 184 11.52 11.47 15.25
C VAL A 184 10.97 12.41 14.16
N SER A 185 9.72 12.86 14.28
CA SER A 185 9.09 13.81 13.37
C SER A 185 8.95 15.18 14.02
N THR A 186 9.39 16.25 13.35
CA THR A 186 9.34 17.62 13.89
C THR A 186 7.94 18.25 13.89
N GLY A 187 6.96 17.64 13.24
CA GLY A 187 5.59 18.18 13.14
C GLY A 187 4.52 17.27 13.74
N ARG A 188 4.92 16.17 14.42
CA ARG A 188 3.97 15.16 14.91
C ARG A 188 4.56 14.49 16.14
N GLU A 189 3.86 14.59 17.24
CA GLU A 189 4.20 13.89 18.47
C GLU A 189 3.90 12.39 18.32
N SER A 190 4.75 11.55 18.90
CA SER A 190 4.54 10.10 18.93
C SER A 190 3.46 9.76 19.96
N ASP A 191 2.53 8.89 19.56
CA ASP A 191 1.45 8.39 20.42
C ASP A 191 1.78 6.97 20.90
N PRO A 192 2.37 6.80 22.09
CA PRO A 192 2.75 5.50 22.60
C PRO A 192 1.54 4.60 22.96
N THR A 193 0.32 5.15 22.94
CA THR A 193 -0.90 4.38 23.18
C THR A 193 -1.33 3.55 21.97
N ILE A 194 -0.75 3.79 20.78
CA ILE A 194 -0.93 2.92 19.62
C ILE A 194 -0.13 1.64 19.88
N PRO A 195 -0.77 0.47 20.00
CA PRO A 195 -0.06 -0.77 20.32
C PRO A 195 0.91 -1.17 19.22
N VAL A 196 2.01 -1.82 19.61
CA VAL A 196 2.84 -2.56 18.65
C VAL A 196 1.98 -3.70 18.09
N PRO A 197 1.94 -3.89 16.78
CA PRO A 197 1.16 -4.94 16.17
C PRO A 197 1.56 -6.35 16.66
N ASP A 198 0.59 -7.22 16.97
CA ASP A 198 0.86 -8.58 17.47
C ASP A 198 1.71 -9.44 16.52
N ARG A 199 1.55 -9.19 15.19
CA ARG A 199 2.31 -9.90 14.14
C ARG A 199 3.46 -9.06 13.60
N PHE A 200 4.15 -8.33 14.49
CA PHE A 200 5.17 -7.37 14.06
C PHE A 200 6.30 -8.03 13.28
N GLU A 201 6.86 -9.12 13.77
CA GLU A 201 7.94 -9.86 13.08
C GLU A 201 7.52 -10.38 11.70
N GLU A 202 6.28 -10.93 11.58
CA GLU A 202 5.72 -11.35 10.30
C GLU A 202 5.55 -10.16 9.35
N THR A 203 5.14 -9.00 9.88
CA THR A 203 4.99 -7.75 9.13
C THR A 203 6.33 -7.28 8.57
N ILE A 204 7.40 -7.27 9.39
CA ILE A 204 8.76 -6.90 8.97
C ILE A 204 9.25 -7.85 7.86
N ALA A 205 9.22 -9.14 8.11
CA ALA A 205 9.68 -10.15 7.13
C ALA A 205 8.92 -10.07 5.80
N THR A 206 7.61 -9.81 5.87
CA THR A 206 6.76 -9.63 4.67
C THR A 206 7.15 -8.37 3.90
N ALA A 207 7.33 -7.26 4.59
CA ALA A 207 7.72 -5.99 3.96
C ALA A 207 9.10 -6.07 3.31
N GLU A 208 10.08 -6.69 3.97
CA GLU A 208 11.43 -6.89 3.43
C GLU A 208 11.43 -7.73 2.15
N ARG A 209 10.66 -8.83 2.14
CA ARG A 209 10.50 -9.69 0.97
C ARG A 209 9.89 -8.96 -0.21
N ILE A 210 8.78 -8.23 0.01
CA ILE A 210 8.13 -7.42 -1.03
C ILE A 210 9.08 -6.34 -1.53
N SER A 211 9.71 -5.59 -0.63
CA SER A 211 10.63 -4.51 -0.96
C SER A 211 11.73 -4.95 -1.92
N ARG A 212 12.38 -6.08 -1.62
CA ARG A 212 13.45 -6.62 -2.46
C ARG A 212 12.96 -6.96 -3.87
N ALA A 213 11.75 -7.49 -3.98
CA ALA A 213 11.15 -7.86 -5.26
C ALA A 213 10.75 -6.66 -6.13
N THR A 214 10.59 -5.46 -5.55
CA THR A 214 10.23 -4.26 -6.34
C THR A 214 11.34 -3.75 -7.24
N GLY A 215 12.61 -4.05 -6.92
CA GLY A 215 13.76 -3.47 -7.61
C GLY A 215 13.92 -1.97 -7.38
N LEU A 216 13.45 -1.46 -6.24
CA LEU A 216 13.60 -0.07 -5.84
C LEU A 216 14.50 0.06 -4.62
N ALA A 217 15.36 1.08 -4.60
CA ALA A 217 16.16 1.40 -3.41
C ALA A 217 15.27 1.73 -2.20
N PHE A 218 14.12 2.34 -2.44
CA PHE A 218 13.15 2.66 -1.42
C PHE A 218 11.72 2.38 -1.89
N VAL A 219 10.92 1.79 -1.01
CA VAL A 219 9.46 1.72 -1.14
C VAL A 219 8.82 1.64 0.25
N ARG A 220 7.71 2.33 0.46
CA ARG A 220 6.88 2.10 1.62
C ARG A 220 5.90 0.97 1.32
N VAL A 221 5.88 -0.03 2.18
CA VAL A 221 4.96 -1.18 2.11
C VAL A 221 3.89 -0.97 3.17
N ASP A 222 2.63 -0.83 2.75
CA ASP A 222 1.50 -0.67 3.66
C ASP A 222 0.85 -2.05 3.85
N LEU A 223 0.71 -2.47 5.11
CA LEU A 223 0.24 -3.81 5.48
C LEU A 223 -0.88 -3.70 6.52
N TYR A 224 -1.80 -4.64 6.48
CA TYR A 224 -2.83 -4.83 7.50
C TYR A 224 -2.57 -6.11 8.27
N GLN A 225 -2.96 -6.12 9.53
CA GLN A 225 -2.93 -7.31 10.36
C GLN A 225 -4.34 -7.86 10.52
N THR A 226 -4.50 -9.15 10.28
CA THR A 226 -5.75 -9.85 10.45
C THR A 226 -5.57 -11.08 11.33
N ARG A 227 -6.65 -11.68 11.81
CA ARG A 227 -6.61 -12.95 12.57
C ARG A 227 -5.89 -14.06 11.79
N ASN A 228 -5.93 -13.97 10.46
CA ASN A 228 -5.38 -14.99 9.55
C ASN A 228 -4.01 -14.63 8.97
N GLY A 229 -3.30 -13.65 9.53
CA GLY A 229 -1.98 -13.24 9.08
C GLY A 229 -1.93 -11.81 8.54
N VAL A 230 -0.77 -11.46 8.01
CA VAL A 230 -0.51 -10.16 7.40
C VAL A 230 -1.10 -10.11 5.99
N VAL A 231 -1.76 -9.01 5.67
CA VAL A 231 -2.40 -8.77 4.36
C VAL A 231 -1.80 -7.55 3.71
N PHE A 232 -1.49 -7.65 2.43
CA PHE A 232 -0.97 -6.55 1.62
C PHE A 232 -2.00 -5.44 1.44
N GLY A 233 -1.60 -4.19 1.62
CA GLY A 233 -2.40 -3.00 1.38
C GLY A 233 -2.03 -2.30 0.08
N GLU A 234 -0.86 -1.65 0.05
CA GLU A 234 -0.35 -0.95 -1.13
C GLU A 234 1.18 -0.78 -1.09
N LEU A 235 1.77 -0.46 -2.24
CA LEU A 235 3.14 0.03 -2.35
C LEU A 235 3.14 1.52 -2.66
N THR A 236 4.00 2.26 -1.97
CA THR A 236 4.14 3.69 -2.18
C THR A 236 5.62 4.04 -2.42
N PRO A 237 6.07 4.17 -3.67
CA PRO A 237 7.46 4.51 -3.99
C PRO A 237 7.79 5.97 -3.66
N CYS A 238 6.78 6.84 -3.52
CA CYS A 238 6.95 8.22 -3.13
C CYS A 238 5.85 8.60 -2.12
N PRO A 239 6.09 8.45 -0.80
CA PRO A 239 5.13 8.87 0.21
C PRO A 239 4.76 10.34 0.06
N GLY A 240 3.44 10.63 0.04
CA GLY A 240 2.92 12.00 -0.02
C GLY A 240 3.20 12.77 1.26
N GLU A 241 3.14 14.09 1.17
CA GLU A 241 3.48 15.10 2.17
C GLU A 241 4.94 15.05 2.65
N PRO A 242 5.61 16.20 2.77
CA PRO A 242 6.93 16.24 3.35
C PRO A 242 6.80 15.81 4.82
N GLN A 243 7.29 14.63 5.12
CA GLN A 243 7.54 14.25 6.50
C GLN A 243 8.82 14.98 6.90
N HIS A 244 8.68 15.86 7.87
CA HIS A 244 9.82 16.55 8.44
C HIS A 244 10.31 15.71 9.60
N TYR A 245 11.45 15.09 9.43
CA TYR A 245 12.14 14.36 10.48
C TYR A 245 13.13 15.26 11.23
N THR A 246 13.55 14.84 12.41
CA THR A 246 14.75 15.38 13.06
C THR A 246 15.97 15.14 12.16
N ASP A 247 16.99 16.01 12.25
CA ASP A 247 18.18 15.91 11.38
C ASP A 247 18.87 14.54 11.50
N ASP A 248 19.00 14.02 12.70
CA ASP A 248 19.61 12.71 12.96
C ASP A 248 18.81 11.57 12.30
N HIS A 249 17.49 11.63 12.38
CA HIS A 249 16.64 10.60 11.80
C HIS A 249 16.60 10.69 10.27
N ASP A 250 16.54 11.89 9.70
CA ASP A 250 16.63 12.06 8.22
C ASP A 250 17.98 11.59 7.69
N LEU A 251 19.08 11.87 8.41
CA LEU A 251 20.41 11.36 8.08
C LEU A 251 20.47 9.83 8.13
N LEU A 252 19.87 9.22 9.16
CA LEU A 252 19.77 7.76 9.27
C LEU A 252 19.05 7.14 8.09
N LEU A 253 17.86 7.65 7.74
CA LEU A 253 17.09 7.16 6.58
C LEU A 253 17.83 7.41 5.25
N GLY A 254 18.58 8.52 5.16
CA GLY A 254 19.45 8.82 4.03
C GLY A 254 20.55 7.77 3.83
N ARG A 255 21.18 7.32 4.92
CA ARG A 255 22.18 6.23 4.90
C ARG A 255 21.56 4.90 4.47
N PHE A 256 20.40 4.54 5.00
CA PHE A 256 19.67 3.35 4.57
C PHE A 256 19.41 3.37 3.05
N TRP A 257 19.02 4.54 2.53
CA TRP A 257 18.77 4.70 1.10
C TRP A 257 20.04 4.51 0.26
N GLN A 258 21.16 5.11 0.65
CA GLN A 258 22.43 4.97 -0.06
C GLN A 258 22.93 3.52 -0.07
N GLU A 259 22.88 2.86 1.08
CA GLU A 259 23.23 1.43 1.20
C GLU A 259 22.30 0.54 0.37
N ALA A 260 21.00 0.86 0.31
CA ALA A 260 20.05 0.14 -0.51
C ALA A 260 20.36 0.27 -1.99
N GLN A 261 20.70 1.48 -2.46
CA GLN A 261 21.09 1.70 -3.85
C GLN A 261 22.33 0.88 -4.23
N LEU A 262 23.35 0.87 -3.37
CA LEU A 262 24.56 0.08 -3.61
C LEU A 262 24.25 -1.43 -3.68
N ARG A 263 23.38 -1.95 -2.81
CA ARG A 263 22.98 -3.38 -2.86
C ARG A 263 22.18 -3.69 -4.12
N LEU A 264 21.26 -2.82 -4.51
CA LEU A 264 20.47 -2.97 -5.73
C LEU A 264 21.39 -2.98 -6.97
N ASP A 265 22.33 -2.02 -7.06
CA ASP A 265 23.26 -1.93 -8.17
C ASP A 265 24.17 -3.20 -8.27
N ALA A 266 24.60 -3.71 -7.12
CA ALA A 266 25.38 -4.95 -7.07
C ALA A 266 24.55 -6.17 -7.51
N ASP A 267 23.31 -6.29 -7.06
CA ASP A 267 22.41 -7.38 -7.44
C ASP A 267 22.10 -7.34 -8.95
N VAL A 268 21.85 -6.16 -9.51
CA VAL A 268 21.65 -5.96 -10.97
C VAL A 268 22.91 -6.33 -11.75
N ALA A 269 24.08 -5.88 -11.29
CA ALA A 269 25.36 -6.21 -11.94
C ALA A 269 25.66 -7.73 -11.92
N ASN A 270 25.19 -8.45 -10.91
CA ASN A 270 25.27 -9.91 -10.80
C ASN A 270 24.15 -10.66 -11.55
N GLY A 271 23.31 -9.95 -12.29
CA GLY A 271 22.23 -10.55 -13.08
C GLY A 271 21.05 -11.08 -12.28
N LEU A 272 20.87 -10.63 -11.04
CA LEU A 272 19.67 -10.95 -10.27
C LEU A 272 18.46 -10.26 -10.89
N ALA A 273 17.42 -11.04 -11.19
CA ALA A 273 16.16 -10.51 -11.67
C ALA A 273 15.51 -9.64 -10.59
N ILE A 274 15.17 -8.42 -10.95
CA ILE A 274 14.40 -7.50 -10.11
C ILE A 274 12.94 -7.52 -10.57
N GLY A 275 12.04 -7.05 -9.73
CA GLY A 275 10.57 -7.14 -9.94
C GLY A 275 10.05 -6.65 -11.30
N PHE A 276 10.88 -5.91 -12.06
CA PHE A 276 10.55 -5.50 -13.41
C PHE A 276 10.59 -6.67 -14.41
N ASP A 277 11.46 -7.64 -14.19
CA ASP A 277 11.66 -8.81 -15.05
C ASP A 277 10.78 -10.00 -14.66
N LEU A 278 10.10 -9.92 -13.51
CA LEU A 278 9.21 -10.98 -13.09
C LEU A 278 7.93 -10.97 -13.95
N PRO A 279 7.55 -12.10 -14.55
CA PRO A 279 6.29 -12.22 -15.27
C PRO A 279 5.12 -12.20 -14.28
N VAL A 280 4.59 -11.02 -13.98
CA VAL A 280 3.41 -10.85 -13.14
C VAL A 280 2.17 -10.98 -14.03
N ASP A 281 1.42 -12.07 -13.87
CA ASP A 281 0.15 -12.27 -14.57
C ASP A 281 -0.96 -11.49 -13.86
N THR A 282 -1.20 -10.27 -14.31
CA THR A 282 -2.26 -9.40 -13.79
C THR A 282 -3.69 -9.90 -14.11
N ARG A 283 -3.84 -11.01 -14.84
CA ARG A 283 -5.14 -11.57 -15.23
C ARG A 283 -5.65 -12.67 -14.32
N LYS A 284 -4.89 -13.10 -13.30
CA LYS A 284 -5.21 -14.26 -12.45
C LYS A 284 -5.73 -13.93 -11.04
N THR A 285 -5.99 -12.71 -10.70
CA THR A 285 -6.48 -12.32 -9.36
C THR A 285 -7.96 -12.67 -9.10
N GLY A 286 -8.56 -13.58 -9.86
CA GLY A 286 -10.00 -13.91 -9.78
C GLY A 286 -10.40 -15.37 -9.55
N SER A 287 -9.51 -16.31 -9.23
CA SER A 287 -9.93 -17.68 -8.96
C SER A 287 -9.42 -18.21 -7.62
N HIS A 288 -10.35 -18.55 -6.72
CA HIS A 288 -10.10 -19.39 -5.55
C HIS A 288 -9.22 -20.59 -5.93
N ARG A 289 -7.99 -20.61 -5.48
CA ARG A 289 -7.21 -21.84 -5.36
C ARG A 289 -6.98 -22.14 -3.89
N GLN A 290 -7.47 -23.30 -3.47
CA GLN A 290 -7.00 -23.97 -2.27
C GLN A 290 -5.47 -24.15 -2.34
N PRO A 291 -4.75 -24.15 -1.21
CA PRO A 291 -3.30 -24.28 -1.20
C PRO A 291 -2.92 -25.65 -1.74
N SER A 292 -2.42 -25.71 -2.95
CA SER A 292 -1.79 -26.92 -3.50
C SER A 292 -0.30 -26.92 -3.14
N HIS A 293 0.03 -27.85 -2.27
CA HIS A 293 1.30 -28.57 -2.08
C HIS A 293 2.60 -27.98 -2.66
N VAL A 294 3.47 -27.60 -1.71
CA VAL A 294 4.92 -27.86 -1.66
C VAL A 294 5.58 -28.15 -3.01
N LEU A 295 6.26 -27.18 -3.56
CA LEU A 295 7.34 -27.40 -4.51
C LEU A 295 8.54 -28.00 -3.75
N ARG A 296 8.76 -29.29 -3.96
CA ARG A 296 10.00 -30.00 -3.56
C ARG A 296 11.14 -29.45 -4.40
N ASN A 297 12.19 -29.02 -3.71
CA ASN A 297 13.50 -28.77 -4.30
C ASN A 297 14.04 -30.06 -4.97
N PRO A 298 14.50 -30.04 -6.20
CA PRO A 298 15.33 -31.14 -6.72
C PRO A 298 16.79 -30.91 -6.31
N GLY A 299 17.24 -31.81 -5.45
CA GLY A 299 18.53 -32.36 -5.18
C GLY A 299 19.80 -31.58 -5.55
N LEU A 300 20.54 -31.27 -4.49
CA LEU A 300 21.99 -31.27 -4.50
C LEU A 300 22.46 -32.74 -4.32
N SER A 301 23.08 -33.27 -5.32
CA SER A 301 24.04 -34.37 -5.22
C SER A 301 25.40 -33.87 -5.67
#